data_7fd8667f693eb3e7cd7796fca138abe0
#
_entry.id   7fd8667f693eb3e7cd7796fca138abe0
#
_cell.length_a   1.000
_cell.length_b   1.000
_cell.length_c   1.000
_cell.angle_alpha   90.00
_cell.angle_beta   90.00
_cell.angle_gamma   90.00
#
_symmetry.space_group_name_H-M   'P 1'
#
loop_
_entity.id
_entity.type
_entity.pdbx_description
1 polymer ?
#
loop_
_entity_poly.entity_id
_entity_poly.type
_entity_poly.pdbx_seq_one_letter_code
_entity_poly.pdbx_strand_id
1 'polypeptide(L)'
;MQNLEAEYVPTIKRIAKNMGWLFIATLVTRILSLALTIYIARQLGDIDFGKFSFAKAFIQLFIVFSDFGLGILTIREVARDKILASKYLGNFSLLKIILSVFTFFLLYVATNILNCPRETSLVVYIIGLYFILTSFAELFRAIFFANERMKYIALLMVIEKLVLLSLAVSVLYLGYGLITLVSAYLVAGIIYLLLNIIFVIWKFAKPKFKIDLEFWQSSIKKAYPFALGTIISMIFLYIDATMLSKMKGDQVVGWYSASFGLIYQTKIIPSVFLMAIFPIMARYFVNSSEYLKKAYEKSFKFLFGLGLPISVGGAILAKRIILLLYGQDYVNSIVAFKILIWALVFFYMNTFFGYFLASLDKQVISTKFLAIGAGVNIVLNLILIPSMSYVGASIATVISEIVFFGLALAYVSRTIYKFSPIVLIIKSLFASLIMGLFAYYFKEANLILVIFLGACLYFLTLYLIGYLDKEDKLMLKRVVRGP
;
A
#
# COMPACT_ATOMS: atom_id res chain seq x y z
N MET A 1 6.69 28.74 -30.50
CA MET A 1 5.79 27.58 -30.30
C MET A 1 6.39 26.26 -30.82
N GLN A 2 6.91 26.21 -32.06
CA GLN A 2 7.51 24.96 -32.63
C GLN A 2 8.66 24.37 -31.82
N ASN A 3 9.54 25.18 -31.21
CA ASN A 3 10.64 24.68 -30.37
C ASN A 3 10.17 24.08 -29.02
N LEU A 4 9.05 24.53 -28.47
CA LEU A 4 8.43 23.96 -27.25
C LEU A 4 7.76 22.61 -27.55
N GLU A 5 7.15 22.42 -28.70
CA GLU A 5 6.55 21.15 -29.12
C GLU A 5 7.62 20.08 -29.39
N ALA A 6 8.75 20.46 -30.00
CA ALA A 6 9.86 19.54 -30.31
C ALA A 6 10.51 18.96 -29.04
N GLU A 7 10.53 19.67 -27.91
CA GLU A 7 11.07 19.21 -26.62
C GLU A 7 10.00 18.51 -25.76
N TYR A 8 8.74 18.85 -25.96
CA TYR A 8 7.61 18.35 -25.15
C TYR A 8 7.23 16.90 -25.49
N VAL A 9 7.18 16.56 -26.79
CA VAL A 9 6.78 15.21 -27.26
C VAL A 9 7.76 14.10 -26.82
N PRO A 10 9.10 14.24 -26.95
CA PRO A 10 10.05 13.26 -26.44
C PRO A 10 9.97 13.08 -24.93
N THR A 11 9.68 14.16 -24.19
CA THR A 11 9.55 14.15 -22.73
C THR A 11 8.32 13.37 -22.29
N ILE A 12 7.16 13.56 -22.92
CA ILE A 12 5.93 12.81 -22.64
C ILE A 12 6.11 11.31 -22.92
N LYS A 13 6.71 10.94 -24.06
CA LYS A 13 6.99 9.53 -24.38
C LYS A 13 7.93 8.88 -23.35
N ARG A 14 8.94 9.61 -22.87
CA ARG A 14 9.87 9.15 -21.83
C ARG A 14 9.16 8.94 -20.50
N ILE A 15 8.32 9.89 -20.09
CA ILE A 15 7.52 9.79 -18.86
C ILE A 15 6.57 8.59 -18.95
N ALA A 16 5.83 8.45 -20.02
CA ALA A 16 4.91 7.34 -20.23
C ALA A 16 5.63 5.97 -20.20
N LYS A 17 6.79 5.86 -20.84
CA LYS A 17 7.62 4.65 -20.80
C LYS A 17 8.12 4.34 -19.39
N ASN A 18 8.57 5.35 -18.64
CA ASN A 18 9.02 5.20 -17.27
C ASN A 18 7.89 4.77 -16.33
N MET A 19 6.71 5.38 -16.47
CA MET A 19 5.51 4.97 -15.73
C MET A 19 5.11 3.53 -16.07
N GLY A 20 5.18 3.14 -17.34
CA GLY A 20 4.88 1.77 -17.77
C GLY A 20 5.79 0.73 -17.11
N TRP A 21 7.10 0.98 -17.03
CA TRP A 21 8.03 0.09 -16.33
C TRP A 21 7.69 -0.08 -14.84
N LEU A 22 7.44 1.02 -14.14
CA LEU A 22 7.07 0.97 -12.71
C LEU A 22 5.73 0.28 -12.50
N PHE A 23 4.77 0.54 -13.38
CA PHE A 23 3.44 -0.08 -13.31
C PHE A 23 3.53 -1.60 -13.45
N ILE A 24 4.16 -2.11 -14.51
CA ILE A 24 4.31 -3.54 -14.75
C ILE A 24 5.08 -4.19 -13.59
N ALA A 25 6.18 -3.60 -13.16
CA ALA A 25 6.95 -4.14 -12.04
C ALA A 25 6.15 -4.17 -10.74
N THR A 26 5.39 -3.12 -10.45
CA THR A 26 4.52 -3.06 -9.26
C THR A 26 3.43 -4.13 -9.31
N LEU A 27 2.79 -4.31 -10.47
CA LEU A 27 1.78 -5.35 -10.66
C LEU A 27 2.38 -6.75 -10.45
N VAL A 28 3.48 -7.05 -11.13
CA VAL A 28 4.18 -8.34 -11.02
C VAL A 28 4.61 -8.61 -9.57
N THR A 29 5.28 -7.66 -8.93
CA THR A 29 5.75 -7.84 -7.55
C THR A 29 4.62 -7.98 -6.55
N ARG A 30 3.46 -7.34 -6.76
CA ARG A 30 2.29 -7.52 -5.90
C ARG A 30 1.65 -8.90 -6.07
N ILE A 31 1.53 -9.39 -7.31
CA ILE A 31 1.02 -10.75 -7.57
C ILE A 31 1.95 -11.79 -6.93
N LEU A 32 3.27 -11.66 -7.13
CA LEU A 32 4.25 -12.55 -6.53
C LEU A 32 4.22 -12.48 -4.99
N SER A 33 4.08 -11.29 -4.42
CA SER A 33 3.98 -11.11 -2.96
C SER A 33 2.71 -11.71 -2.38
N LEU A 34 1.58 -11.60 -3.08
CA LEU A 34 0.32 -12.22 -2.66
C LEU A 34 0.44 -13.75 -2.70
N ALA A 35 0.92 -14.30 -3.81
CA ALA A 35 1.13 -15.74 -3.95
C ALA A 35 2.08 -16.29 -2.87
N LEU A 36 3.19 -15.59 -2.62
CA LEU A 36 4.13 -15.95 -1.56
C LEU A 36 3.48 -15.90 -0.17
N THR A 37 2.71 -14.85 0.12
CA THR A 37 2.04 -14.71 1.43
C THR A 37 1.03 -15.83 1.66
N ILE A 38 0.25 -16.20 0.64
CA ILE A 38 -0.69 -17.33 0.71
C ILE A 38 0.06 -18.65 0.92
N TYR A 39 1.15 -18.86 0.19
CA TYR A 39 1.98 -20.06 0.32
C TYR A 39 2.58 -20.17 1.73
N ILE A 40 3.17 -19.08 2.25
CA ILE A 40 3.72 -19.02 3.61
C ILE A 40 2.63 -19.35 4.65
N ALA A 41 1.46 -18.73 4.53
CA ALA A 41 0.36 -18.95 5.47
C ALA A 41 -0.09 -20.42 5.49
N ARG A 42 -0.17 -21.07 4.33
CA ARG A 42 -0.55 -22.48 4.23
C ARG A 42 0.49 -23.44 4.81
N GLN A 43 1.78 -23.13 4.65
CA GLN A 43 2.85 -24.03 5.09
C GLN A 43 3.16 -23.87 6.59
N LEU A 44 3.03 -22.68 7.14
CA LEU A 44 3.33 -22.40 8.54
C LEU A 44 2.14 -22.60 9.49
N GLY A 45 0.91 -22.61 8.96
CA GLY A 45 -0.29 -22.55 9.79
C GLY A 45 -0.53 -21.17 10.41
N ASP A 46 -1.60 -21.03 11.16
CA ASP A 46 -2.09 -19.74 11.65
C ASP A 46 -1.23 -19.13 12.77
N ILE A 47 -0.59 -19.95 13.63
CA ILE A 47 0.25 -19.48 14.74
C ILE A 47 1.54 -18.86 14.22
N ASP A 48 2.34 -19.59 13.44
CA ASP A 48 3.63 -19.11 12.95
C ASP A 48 3.47 -18.04 11.89
N PHE A 49 2.43 -18.12 11.07
CA PHE A 49 2.05 -17.01 10.18
C PHE A 49 1.65 -15.77 10.99
N GLY A 50 1.05 -15.95 12.16
CA GLY A 50 0.74 -14.87 13.10
C GLY A 50 2.01 -14.19 13.64
N LYS A 51 2.99 -14.97 14.12
CA LYS A 51 4.31 -14.45 14.56
C LYS A 51 5.00 -13.68 13.43
N PHE A 52 5.01 -14.24 12.22
CA PHE A 52 5.56 -13.59 11.04
C PHE A 52 4.85 -12.27 10.70
N SER A 53 3.52 -12.28 10.71
CA SER A 53 2.69 -11.11 10.41
C SER A 53 2.83 -10.01 11.47
N PHE A 54 2.87 -10.40 12.76
CA PHE A 54 3.18 -9.49 13.85
C PHE A 54 4.55 -8.85 13.66
N ALA A 55 5.59 -9.65 13.45
CA ALA A 55 6.94 -9.13 13.26
C ALA A 55 7.00 -8.12 12.12
N LYS A 56 6.38 -8.42 10.97
CA LYS A 56 6.31 -7.49 9.83
C LYS A 56 5.57 -6.20 10.19
N ALA A 57 4.41 -6.29 10.84
CA ALA A 57 3.62 -5.13 11.24
C ALA A 57 4.36 -4.28 12.28
N PHE A 58 4.93 -4.93 13.29
CA PHE A 58 5.64 -4.26 14.37
C PHE A 58 6.85 -3.47 13.88
N ILE A 59 7.64 -4.05 12.99
CA ILE A 59 8.81 -3.38 12.42
C ILE A 59 8.40 -2.16 11.59
N GLN A 60 7.29 -2.21 10.88
CA GLN A 60 6.81 -1.07 10.08
C GLN A 60 6.53 0.18 10.92
N LEU A 61 6.24 0.03 12.21
CA LEU A 61 6.08 1.16 13.13
C LEU A 61 7.42 1.86 13.42
N PHE A 62 8.54 1.14 13.34
CA PHE A 62 9.87 1.65 13.68
C PHE A 62 10.75 1.94 12.47
N ILE A 63 10.51 1.30 11.32
CA ILE A 63 11.43 1.39 10.16
C ILE A 63 11.58 2.82 9.63
N VAL A 64 10.60 3.68 9.87
CA VAL A 64 10.64 5.09 9.48
C VAL A 64 11.83 5.81 10.11
N PHE A 65 12.25 5.40 11.31
CA PHE A 65 13.43 5.97 11.98
C PHE A 65 14.74 5.62 11.27
N SER A 66 14.80 4.52 10.50
CA SER A 66 15.98 4.15 9.71
C SER A 66 16.16 4.98 8.44
N ASP A 67 15.09 5.59 7.93
CA ASP A 67 15.15 6.43 6.72
C ASP A 67 14.90 7.92 7.00
N PHE A 68 13.99 8.20 7.92
CA PHE A 68 13.59 9.55 8.32
C PHE A 68 13.26 10.49 7.15
N GLY A 69 12.83 9.94 5.98
CA GLY A 69 12.53 10.70 4.77
C GLY A 69 13.74 11.08 3.91
N LEU A 70 14.94 10.57 4.24
CA LEU A 70 16.18 10.85 3.51
C LEU A 70 16.11 10.38 2.05
N GLY A 71 15.42 9.25 1.78
CA GLY A 71 15.22 8.77 0.42
C GLY A 71 14.48 9.78 -0.45
N ILE A 72 13.37 10.33 0.03
CA ILE A 72 12.57 11.35 -0.69
C ILE A 72 13.38 12.63 -0.87
N LEU A 73 14.11 13.06 0.15
CA LEU A 73 14.98 14.23 0.08
C LEU A 73 16.07 14.03 -0.98
N THR A 74 16.67 12.84 -1.04
CA THR A 74 17.69 12.49 -2.06
C THR A 74 17.11 12.59 -3.46
N ILE A 75 15.92 12.04 -3.71
CA ILE A 75 15.25 12.14 -5.02
C ILE A 75 15.11 13.62 -5.42
N ARG A 76 14.59 14.44 -4.52
CA ARG A 76 14.31 15.86 -4.78
C ARG A 76 15.57 16.66 -5.11
N GLU A 77 16.59 16.55 -4.26
CA GLU A 77 17.79 17.38 -4.41
C GLU A 77 18.69 16.90 -5.56
N VAL A 78 18.85 15.58 -5.72
CA VAL A 78 19.64 15.01 -6.83
C VAL A 78 18.92 15.18 -8.18
N ALA A 79 17.57 15.23 -8.19
CA ALA A 79 16.85 15.55 -9.43
C ALA A 79 17.14 16.98 -9.90
N ARG A 80 17.34 17.93 -8.98
CA ARG A 80 17.69 19.33 -9.26
C ARG A 80 19.15 19.49 -9.71
N ASP A 81 20.05 18.77 -9.05
CA ASP A 81 21.47 18.78 -9.37
C ASP A 81 22.09 17.37 -9.23
N LYS A 82 22.42 16.75 -10.36
CA LYS A 82 22.99 15.39 -10.44
C LYS A 82 24.36 15.26 -9.78
N ILE A 83 25.13 16.37 -9.70
CA ILE A 83 26.47 16.37 -9.12
C ILE A 83 26.40 16.05 -7.62
N LEU A 84 25.31 16.39 -6.98
CA LEU A 84 25.08 16.13 -5.54
C LEU A 84 24.95 14.64 -5.22
N ALA A 85 24.70 13.76 -6.19
CA ALA A 85 24.48 12.33 -5.96
C ALA A 85 25.57 11.68 -5.08
N SER A 86 26.84 11.93 -5.39
CA SER A 86 27.97 11.37 -4.62
C SER A 86 28.02 11.87 -3.17
N LYS A 87 27.70 13.16 -2.94
CA LYS A 87 27.65 13.76 -1.58
C LYS A 87 26.49 13.16 -0.76
N TYR A 88 25.28 13.11 -1.37
CA TYR A 88 24.09 12.57 -0.69
C TYR A 88 24.25 11.10 -0.37
N LEU A 89 24.71 10.27 -1.33
CA LEU A 89 24.95 8.86 -1.11
C LEU A 89 25.94 8.61 0.05
N GLY A 90 27.11 9.28 0.04
CA GLY A 90 28.12 9.06 1.07
C GLY A 90 27.69 9.51 2.44
N ASN A 91 27.18 10.75 2.56
CA ASN A 91 26.71 11.29 3.84
C ASN A 91 25.51 10.54 4.40
N PHE A 92 24.51 10.26 3.56
CA PHE A 92 23.28 9.59 4.02
C PHE A 92 23.49 8.10 4.30
N SER A 93 24.45 7.43 3.64
CA SER A 93 24.81 6.07 4.04
C SER A 93 25.37 6.03 5.47
N LEU A 94 26.25 6.98 5.84
CA LEU A 94 26.79 7.08 7.20
C LEU A 94 25.68 7.43 8.21
N LEU A 95 24.84 8.41 7.91
CA LEU A 95 23.73 8.80 8.75
C LEU A 95 22.73 7.64 8.94
N LYS A 96 22.42 6.90 7.87
CA LYS A 96 21.52 5.74 7.93
C LYS A 96 22.08 4.59 8.76
N ILE A 97 23.39 4.40 8.84
CA ILE A 97 23.99 3.41 9.76
C ILE A 97 23.62 3.78 11.21
N ILE A 98 23.81 5.05 11.60
CA ILE A 98 23.47 5.53 12.95
C ILE A 98 21.96 5.36 13.22
N LEU A 99 21.12 5.82 12.28
CA LEU A 99 19.65 5.69 12.38
C LEU A 99 19.20 4.23 12.44
N SER A 100 19.87 3.33 11.72
CA SER A 100 19.55 1.90 11.73
C SER A 100 19.92 1.23 13.04
N VAL A 101 21.07 1.57 13.63
CA VAL A 101 21.45 1.11 14.97
C VAL A 101 20.43 1.61 15.99
N PHE A 102 20.05 2.88 15.92
CA PHE A 102 19.01 3.45 16.76
C PHE A 102 17.65 2.73 16.58
N THR A 103 17.24 2.48 15.35
CA THR A 103 16.00 1.73 15.04
C THR A 103 16.04 0.33 15.63
N PHE A 104 17.16 -0.38 15.48
CA PHE A 104 17.33 -1.72 16.04
C PHE A 104 17.31 -1.71 17.57
N PHE A 105 17.93 -0.70 18.18
CA PHE A 105 17.85 -0.49 19.63
C PHE A 105 16.42 -0.24 20.09
N LEU A 106 15.65 0.59 19.37
CA LEU A 106 14.23 0.80 19.69
C LEU A 106 13.42 -0.50 19.59
N LEU A 107 13.67 -1.33 18.56
CA LEU A 107 13.04 -2.64 18.41
C LEU A 107 13.37 -3.55 19.60
N TYR A 108 14.64 -3.60 20.01
CA TYR A 108 15.08 -4.37 21.18
C TYR A 108 14.37 -3.91 22.45
N VAL A 109 14.35 -2.62 22.72
CA VAL A 109 13.65 -2.06 23.90
C VAL A 109 12.16 -2.35 23.85
N ALA A 110 11.52 -2.16 22.69
CA ALA A 110 10.09 -2.36 22.54
C ALA A 110 9.68 -3.83 22.70
N THR A 111 10.45 -4.79 22.16
CA THR A 111 10.19 -6.23 22.35
C THR A 111 10.32 -6.65 23.81
N ASN A 112 11.27 -6.08 24.57
CA ASN A 112 11.42 -6.34 26.01
C ASN A 112 10.27 -5.73 26.80
N ILE A 113 9.88 -4.47 26.55
CA ILE A 113 8.74 -3.81 27.23
C ILE A 113 7.44 -4.60 26.99
N LEU A 114 7.26 -5.10 25.76
CA LEU A 114 6.10 -5.90 25.42
C LEU A 114 6.20 -7.35 25.92
N ASN A 115 7.30 -7.76 26.57
CA ASN A 115 7.52 -9.14 27.00
C ASN A 115 7.21 -10.16 25.88
N CYS A 116 7.74 -9.91 24.67
CA CYS A 116 7.55 -10.82 23.55
C CYS A 116 8.24 -12.18 23.82
N PRO A 117 7.62 -13.31 23.44
CA PRO A 117 8.26 -14.62 23.51
C PRO A 117 9.60 -14.62 22.76
N ARG A 118 10.59 -15.41 23.25
CA ARG A 118 11.94 -15.43 22.68
C ARG A 118 11.95 -15.71 21.17
N GLU A 119 11.11 -16.64 20.71
CA GLU A 119 11.02 -16.98 19.30
C GLU A 119 10.46 -15.80 18.48
N THR A 120 9.36 -15.18 18.94
CA THR A 120 8.75 -14.01 18.29
C THR A 120 9.75 -12.85 18.24
N SER A 121 10.51 -12.61 19.32
CA SER A 121 11.56 -11.59 19.35
C SER A 121 12.67 -11.85 18.32
N LEU A 122 13.10 -13.10 18.17
CA LEU A 122 14.11 -13.50 17.18
C LEU A 122 13.59 -13.24 15.75
N VAL A 123 12.35 -13.60 15.47
CA VAL A 123 11.68 -13.30 14.19
C VAL A 123 11.66 -11.80 13.93
N VAL A 124 11.30 -10.98 14.93
CA VAL A 124 11.32 -9.51 14.84
C VAL A 124 12.71 -9.00 14.50
N TYR A 125 13.76 -9.50 15.14
CA TYR A 125 15.14 -9.02 14.90
C TYR A 125 15.63 -9.38 13.49
N ILE A 126 15.40 -10.61 13.02
CA ILE A 126 15.83 -11.03 11.69
C ILE A 126 15.07 -10.27 10.60
N ILE A 127 13.75 -10.17 10.70
CA ILE A 127 12.93 -9.37 9.76
C ILE A 127 13.26 -7.88 9.87
N GLY A 128 13.60 -7.40 11.08
CA GLY A 128 14.06 -6.02 11.29
C GLY A 128 15.33 -5.71 10.49
N LEU A 129 16.31 -6.61 10.51
CA LEU A 129 17.51 -6.48 9.70
C LEU A 129 17.18 -6.48 8.19
N TYR A 130 16.28 -7.35 7.73
CA TYR A 130 15.83 -7.34 6.33
C TYR A 130 15.26 -5.96 5.94
N PHE A 131 14.37 -5.38 6.76
CA PHE A 131 13.78 -4.07 6.47
C PHE A 131 14.82 -2.93 6.54
N ILE A 132 15.78 -3.00 7.44
CA ILE A 132 16.91 -2.06 7.50
C ILE A 132 17.74 -2.14 6.20
N LEU A 133 18.09 -3.35 5.73
CA LEU A 133 18.82 -3.53 4.47
C LEU A 133 18.04 -3.01 3.27
N THR A 134 16.73 -3.27 3.21
CA THR A 134 15.88 -2.73 2.14
C THR A 134 15.76 -1.21 2.23
N SER A 135 15.70 -0.62 3.43
CA SER A 135 15.75 0.82 3.62
C SER A 135 17.05 1.44 3.09
N PHE A 136 18.19 0.76 3.26
CA PHE A 136 19.45 1.18 2.64
C PHE A 136 19.38 1.10 1.11
N ALA A 137 18.82 0.02 0.56
CA ALA A 137 18.64 -0.12 -0.89
C ALA A 137 17.78 1.00 -1.48
N GLU A 138 16.77 1.49 -0.73
CA GLU A 138 15.93 2.64 -1.11
C GLU A 138 16.74 3.94 -1.31
N LEU A 139 17.79 4.17 -0.51
CA LEU A 139 18.68 5.31 -0.69
C LEU A 139 19.40 5.27 -2.06
N PHE A 140 19.91 4.10 -2.44
CA PHE A 140 20.52 3.90 -3.75
C PHE A 140 19.48 3.98 -4.88
N ARG A 141 18.31 3.39 -4.66
CA ARG A 141 17.18 3.48 -5.60
C ARG A 141 16.73 4.93 -5.86
N ALA A 142 16.85 5.81 -4.88
CA ALA A 142 16.57 7.24 -5.04
C ALA A 142 17.37 7.87 -6.19
N ILE A 143 18.61 7.39 -6.47
CA ILE A 143 19.43 7.86 -7.58
C ILE A 143 18.83 7.48 -8.94
N PHE A 144 18.25 6.29 -9.07
CA PHE A 144 17.55 5.91 -10.30
C PHE A 144 16.32 6.79 -10.53
N PHE A 145 15.53 7.08 -9.48
CA PHE A 145 14.39 8.00 -9.54
C PHE A 145 14.84 9.39 -9.97
N ALA A 146 15.88 9.93 -9.32
CA ALA A 146 16.41 11.24 -9.63
C ALA A 146 16.94 11.35 -11.08
N ASN A 147 17.41 10.25 -11.66
CA ASN A 147 17.89 10.17 -13.04
C ASN A 147 16.83 9.71 -14.05
N GLU A 148 15.57 9.58 -13.63
CA GLU A 148 14.45 9.10 -14.47
C GLU A 148 14.71 7.74 -15.14
N ARG A 149 15.45 6.85 -14.48
CA ARG A 149 15.82 5.52 -14.98
C ARG A 149 14.98 4.42 -14.34
N MET A 150 13.66 4.51 -14.51
CA MET A 150 12.68 3.61 -13.86
C MET A 150 12.84 2.15 -14.27
N LYS A 151 13.44 1.88 -15.44
CA LYS A 151 13.74 0.51 -15.89
C LYS A 151 14.60 -0.25 -14.88
N TYR A 152 15.63 0.40 -14.30
CA TYR A 152 16.49 -0.28 -13.29
C TYR A 152 15.74 -0.55 -12.00
N ILE A 153 14.89 0.39 -11.57
CA ILE A 153 14.01 0.19 -10.40
C ILE A 153 13.11 -1.03 -10.63
N ALA A 154 12.43 -1.06 -11.78
CA ALA A 154 11.53 -2.14 -12.15
C ALA A 154 12.25 -3.50 -12.15
N LEU A 155 13.43 -3.56 -12.79
CA LEU A 155 14.22 -4.78 -12.87
C LEU A 155 14.63 -5.29 -11.48
N LEU A 156 15.20 -4.41 -10.65
CA LEU A 156 15.70 -4.78 -9.32
C LEU A 156 14.57 -5.17 -8.37
N MET A 157 13.40 -4.52 -8.45
CA MET A 157 12.20 -4.92 -7.69
C MET A 157 11.72 -6.33 -8.05
N VAL A 158 11.69 -6.66 -9.35
CA VAL A 158 11.26 -8.00 -9.80
C VAL A 158 12.30 -9.06 -9.40
N ILE A 159 13.59 -8.77 -9.57
CA ILE A 159 14.67 -9.70 -9.15
C ILE A 159 14.58 -9.98 -7.66
N GLU A 160 14.44 -8.95 -6.82
CA GLU A 160 14.29 -9.13 -5.36
C GLU A 160 13.13 -10.07 -5.02
N LYS A 161 11.96 -9.87 -5.67
CA LYS A 161 10.79 -10.70 -5.43
C LYS A 161 10.95 -12.13 -5.92
N LEU A 162 11.62 -12.34 -7.06
CA LEU A 162 11.91 -13.69 -7.56
C LEU A 162 12.92 -14.42 -6.66
N VAL A 163 13.98 -13.75 -6.23
CA VAL A 163 14.95 -14.32 -5.28
C VAL A 163 14.26 -14.69 -3.98
N LEU A 164 13.47 -13.76 -3.42
CA LEU A 164 12.74 -14.02 -2.18
C LEU A 164 11.75 -15.18 -2.34
N LEU A 165 10.99 -15.21 -3.44
CA LEU A 165 10.03 -16.29 -3.73
C LEU A 165 10.77 -17.63 -3.82
N SER A 166 11.86 -17.70 -4.58
CA SER A 166 12.63 -18.93 -4.75
C SER A 166 13.19 -19.45 -3.43
N LEU A 167 13.81 -18.57 -2.63
CA LEU A 167 14.36 -18.95 -1.32
C LEU A 167 13.27 -19.39 -0.34
N ALA A 168 12.19 -18.61 -0.23
CA ALA A 168 11.11 -18.92 0.71
C ALA A 168 10.37 -20.20 0.34
N VAL A 169 10.10 -20.43 -0.96
CA VAL A 169 9.48 -21.66 -1.43
C VAL A 169 10.41 -22.86 -1.17
N SER A 170 11.71 -22.75 -1.46
CA SER A 170 12.66 -23.81 -1.22
C SER A 170 12.75 -24.18 0.27
N VAL A 171 12.84 -23.18 1.15
CA VAL A 171 12.89 -23.38 2.61
C VAL A 171 11.66 -24.12 3.10
N LEU A 172 10.47 -23.68 2.73
CA LEU A 172 9.21 -24.28 3.19
C LEU A 172 8.94 -25.63 2.54
N TYR A 173 9.31 -25.85 1.27
CA TYR A 173 9.21 -27.13 0.60
C TYR A 173 10.09 -28.21 1.23
N LEU A 174 11.28 -27.82 1.73
CA LEU A 174 12.19 -28.71 2.47
C LEU A 174 11.75 -28.94 3.92
N GLY A 175 10.62 -28.41 4.35
CA GLY A 175 10.06 -28.62 5.70
C GLY A 175 10.72 -27.78 6.79
N TYR A 176 11.49 -26.75 6.44
CA TYR A 176 12.06 -25.84 7.43
C TYR A 176 11.00 -24.86 7.97
N GLY A 177 11.14 -24.48 9.25
CA GLY A 177 10.19 -23.63 9.95
C GLY A 177 10.40 -22.12 9.76
N LEU A 178 9.71 -21.37 10.61
CA LEU A 178 9.62 -19.90 10.56
C LEU A 178 10.99 -19.20 10.62
N ILE A 179 11.91 -19.64 11.49
CA ILE A 179 13.24 -19.01 11.65
C ILE A 179 14.05 -19.08 10.35
N THR A 180 14.05 -20.22 9.68
CA THR A 180 14.78 -20.39 8.41
C THR A 180 14.11 -19.57 7.30
N LEU A 181 12.78 -19.47 7.30
CA LEU A 181 12.04 -18.61 6.37
C LEU A 181 12.45 -17.14 6.52
N VAL A 182 12.47 -16.61 7.76
CA VAL A 182 12.84 -15.20 7.96
C VAL A 182 14.32 -14.94 7.65
N SER A 183 15.18 -15.97 7.80
CA SER A 183 16.57 -15.90 7.34
C SER A 183 16.68 -15.84 5.83
N ALA A 184 15.79 -16.50 5.08
CA ALA A 184 15.70 -16.36 3.62
C ALA A 184 15.33 -14.92 3.19
N TYR A 185 14.45 -14.24 3.95
CA TYR A 185 14.18 -12.80 3.75
C TYR A 185 15.45 -11.97 3.93
N LEU A 186 16.23 -12.24 4.97
CA LEU A 186 17.49 -11.53 5.22
C LEU A 186 18.47 -11.69 4.06
N VAL A 187 18.65 -12.92 3.56
CA VAL A 187 19.51 -13.21 2.39
C VAL A 187 19.01 -12.45 1.15
N ALA A 188 17.71 -12.48 0.88
CA ALA A 188 17.13 -11.72 -0.24
C ALA A 188 17.38 -10.21 -0.09
N GLY A 189 17.26 -9.66 1.13
CA GLY A 189 17.57 -8.26 1.43
C GLY A 189 19.02 -7.89 1.19
N ILE A 190 19.97 -8.76 1.55
CA ILE A 190 21.41 -8.58 1.27
C ILE A 190 21.64 -8.53 -0.24
N ILE A 191 21.11 -9.50 -0.98
CA ILE A 191 21.24 -9.55 -2.44
C ILE A 191 20.64 -8.28 -3.07
N TYR A 192 19.46 -7.87 -2.64
CA TYR A 192 18.80 -6.67 -3.14
C TYR A 192 19.62 -5.40 -2.88
N LEU A 193 20.17 -5.24 -1.67
CA LEU A 193 21.03 -4.11 -1.33
C LEU A 193 22.29 -4.10 -2.21
N LEU A 194 23.00 -5.24 -2.31
CA LEU A 194 24.23 -5.35 -3.10
C LEU A 194 23.97 -5.02 -4.57
N LEU A 195 22.89 -5.52 -5.16
CA LEU A 195 22.53 -5.20 -6.54
C LEU A 195 22.29 -3.69 -6.72
N ASN A 196 21.55 -3.03 -5.81
CA ASN A 196 21.34 -1.59 -5.90
C ASN A 196 22.65 -0.81 -5.78
N ILE A 197 23.54 -1.17 -4.86
CA ILE A 197 24.86 -0.56 -4.70
C ILE A 197 25.69 -0.72 -5.98
N ILE A 198 25.82 -1.94 -6.47
CA ILE A 198 26.63 -2.24 -7.67
C ILE A 198 26.15 -1.45 -8.87
N PHE A 199 24.83 -1.47 -9.16
CA PHE A 199 24.28 -0.76 -10.32
C PHE A 199 24.42 0.76 -10.21
N VAL A 200 24.28 1.34 -9.01
CA VAL A 200 24.44 2.79 -8.81
C VAL A 200 25.91 3.20 -8.96
N ILE A 201 26.84 2.46 -8.33
CA ILE A 201 28.28 2.77 -8.40
C ILE A 201 28.80 2.61 -9.83
N TRP A 202 28.32 1.59 -10.54
CA TRP A 202 28.76 1.33 -11.91
C TRP A 202 28.27 2.38 -12.91
N LYS A 203 27.02 2.86 -12.78
CA LYS A 203 26.38 3.66 -13.85
C LYS A 203 26.13 5.13 -13.51
N PHE A 204 26.13 5.52 -12.23
CA PHE A 204 25.65 6.84 -11.86
C PHE A 204 26.61 7.63 -10.96
N ALA A 205 26.90 7.16 -9.77
CA ALA A 205 27.67 7.91 -8.80
C ALA A 205 28.37 7.01 -7.79
N LYS A 206 29.62 7.32 -7.47
CA LYS A 206 30.34 6.68 -6.35
C LYS A 206 30.10 7.48 -5.07
N PRO A 207 29.73 6.84 -3.95
CA PRO A 207 29.57 7.52 -2.68
C PRO A 207 30.86 8.23 -2.24
N LYS A 208 30.76 9.49 -1.84
CA LYS A 208 31.85 10.22 -1.19
C LYS A 208 31.60 10.25 0.30
N PHE A 209 32.23 9.34 1.04
CA PHE A 209 32.08 9.25 2.47
C PHE A 209 32.81 10.42 3.15
N LYS A 210 32.03 11.35 3.68
CA LYS A 210 32.49 12.48 4.48
C LYS A 210 31.46 12.76 5.56
N ILE A 211 31.90 12.90 6.79
CA ILE A 211 31.02 13.31 7.90
C ILE A 211 30.88 14.83 7.83
N ASP A 212 29.65 15.29 7.56
CA ASP A 212 29.28 16.69 7.46
C ASP A 212 28.06 16.92 8.37
N LEU A 213 28.32 17.26 9.63
CA LEU A 213 27.29 17.39 10.67
C LEU A 213 26.28 18.51 10.35
N GLU A 214 26.73 19.61 9.78
CA GLU A 214 25.85 20.73 9.40
C GLU A 214 24.91 20.28 8.26
N PHE A 215 25.45 19.54 7.30
CA PHE A 215 24.65 18.95 6.22
C PHE A 215 23.63 17.95 6.78
N TRP A 216 23.99 17.10 7.75
CA TRP A 216 23.09 16.15 8.38
C TRP A 216 21.95 16.88 9.11
N GLN A 217 22.26 17.87 9.95
CA GLN A 217 21.27 18.64 10.69
C GLN A 217 20.29 19.37 9.76
N SER A 218 20.83 20.02 8.72
CA SER A 218 20.02 20.68 7.69
C SER A 218 19.11 19.69 6.95
N SER A 219 19.65 18.51 6.62
CA SER A 219 18.91 17.46 5.90
C SER A 219 17.79 16.87 6.75
N ILE A 220 18.02 16.59 8.04
CA ILE A 220 17.00 16.09 8.94
C ILE A 220 15.86 17.12 9.10
N LYS A 221 16.19 18.43 9.22
CA LYS A 221 15.17 19.48 9.25
C LYS A 221 14.32 19.57 7.98
N LYS A 222 14.91 19.27 6.82
CA LYS A 222 14.19 19.23 5.53
C LYS A 222 13.39 17.96 5.32
N ALA A 223 13.83 16.84 5.92
CA ALA A 223 13.22 15.51 5.78
C ALA A 223 12.09 15.26 6.80
N TYR A 224 12.13 15.90 7.96
CA TYR A 224 11.20 15.69 9.08
C TYR A 224 9.71 15.74 8.70
N PRO A 225 9.19 16.66 7.83
CA PRO A 225 7.76 16.66 7.49
C PRO A 225 7.33 15.39 6.73
N PHE A 226 8.24 14.80 5.93
CA PHE A 226 7.99 13.53 5.24
C PHE A 226 7.95 12.36 6.22
N ALA A 227 8.85 12.39 7.22
CA ALA A 227 8.89 11.37 8.27
C ALA A 227 7.58 11.34 9.07
N LEU A 228 7.05 12.49 9.51
CA LEU A 228 5.80 12.57 10.27
C LEU A 228 4.60 11.97 9.52
N GLY A 229 4.43 12.32 8.25
CA GLY A 229 3.35 11.75 7.43
C GLY A 229 3.48 10.22 7.30
N THR A 230 4.71 9.72 7.18
CA THR A 230 4.97 8.29 7.12
C THR A 230 4.68 7.59 8.45
N ILE A 231 5.10 8.16 9.59
CA ILE A 231 4.81 7.61 10.94
C ILE A 231 3.30 7.43 11.13
N ILE A 232 2.51 8.48 10.87
CA ILE A 232 1.05 8.42 11.01
C ILE A 232 0.46 7.32 10.11
N SER A 233 0.95 7.22 8.87
CA SER A 233 0.49 6.19 7.92
C SER A 233 0.84 4.77 8.40
N MET A 234 2.04 4.56 8.96
CA MET A 234 2.46 3.26 9.48
C MET A 234 1.66 2.86 10.72
N ILE A 235 1.41 3.80 11.63
CA ILE A 235 0.53 3.57 12.79
C ILE A 235 -0.86 3.14 12.30
N PHE A 236 -1.48 3.90 11.40
CA PHE A 236 -2.82 3.60 10.89
C PHE A 236 -2.93 2.23 10.22
N LEU A 237 -1.85 1.74 9.59
CA LEU A 237 -1.85 0.47 8.85
C LEU A 237 -1.49 -0.74 9.70
N TYR A 238 -0.68 -0.58 10.74
CA TYR A 238 -0.01 -1.71 11.38
C TYR A 238 -0.25 -1.83 12.89
N ILE A 239 -0.89 -0.83 13.50
CA ILE A 239 -1.13 -0.84 14.95
C ILE A 239 -2.08 -1.97 15.38
N ASP A 240 -3.07 -2.30 14.55
CA ASP A 240 -4.06 -3.36 14.82
C ASP A 240 -3.37 -4.71 15.12
N ALA A 241 -2.47 -5.14 14.22
CA ALA A 241 -1.76 -6.40 14.37
C ALA A 241 -0.85 -6.41 15.61
N THR A 242 -0.24 -5.25 15.93
CA THR A 242 0.60 -5.10 17.12
C THR A 242 -0.21 -5.19 18.40
N MET A 243 -1.37 -4.51 18.46
CA MET A 243 -2.26 -4.56 19.62
C MET A 243 -2.89 -5.96 19.79
N LEU A 244 -3.29 -6.59 18.68
CA LEU A 244 -3.84 -7.95 18.70
C LEU A 244 -2.83 -8.97 19.26
N SER A 245 -1.59 -8.96 18.79
CA SER A 245 -0.56 -9.87 19.28
C SER A 245 -0.38 -9.73 20.80
N LYS A 246 -0.29 -8.49 21.28
CA LYS A 246 -0.10 -8.23 22.70
C LYS A 246 -1.30 -8.59 23.56
N MET A 247 -2.53 -8.36 23.08
CA MET A 247 -3.75 -8.52 23.86
C MET A 247 -4.38 -9.91 23.74
N LYS A 248 -4.15 -10.62 22.60
CA LYS A 248 -4.83 -11.88 22.27
C LYS A 248 -3.90 -12.97 21.72
N GLY A 249 -2.64 -12.67 21.49
CA GLY A 249 -1.63 -13.61 21.02
C GLY A 249 -1.49 -13.71 19.49
N ASP A 250 -0.46 -14.40 19.06
CA ASP A 250 -0.01 -14.39 17.67
C ASP A 250 -0.96 -15.13 16.71
N GLN A 251 -1.62 -16.22 17.17
CA GLN A 251 -2.59 -16.94 16.36
C GLN A 251 -3.72 -16.03 15.85
N VAL A 252 -4.22 -15.18 16.73
CA VAL A 252 -5.29 -14.22 16.39
C VAL A 252 -4.80 -13.20 15.36
N VAL A 253 -3.53 -12.80 15.43
CA VAL A 253 -2.90 -11.97 14.40
C VAL A 253 -2.85 -12.70 13.07
N GLY A 254 -2.61 -14.00 13.05
CA GLY A 254 -2.64 -14.83 11.84
C GLY A 254 -4.00 -14.75 11.13
N TRP A 255 -5.10 -14.93 11.87
CA TRP A 255 -6.45 -14.84 11.32
C TRP A 255 -6.80 -13.45 10.79
N TYR A 256 -6.45 -12.40 11.54
CA TYR A 256 -6.66 -11.02 11.13
C TYR A 256 -5.83 -10.68 9.88
N SER A 257 -4.53 -10.99 9.90
CA SER A 257 -3.59 -10.62 8.84
C SER A 257 -3.84 -11.35 7.53
N ALA A 258 -4.32 -12.60 7.55
CA ALA A 258 -4.76 -13.32 6.36
C ALA A 258 -5.89 -12.56 5.65
N SER A 259 -6.87 -12.05 6.40
CA SER A 259 -7.99 -11.28 5.88
C SER A 259 -7.56 -9.88 5.42
N PHE A 260 -6.87 -9.13 6.29
CA PHE A 260 -6.42 -7.77 6.01
C PHE A 260 -5.46 -7.71 4.81
N GLY A 261 -4.54 -8.69 4.72
CA GLY A 261 -3.58 -8.78 3.64
C GLY A 261 -4.23 -8.89 2.26
N LEU A 262 -5.28 -9.72 2.12
CA LEU A 262 -6.03 -9.84 0.85
C LEU A 262 -6.64 -8.50 0.45
N ILE A 263 -7.31 -7.84 1.39
CA ILE A 263 -8.00 -6.57 1.15
C ILE A 263 -6.98 -5.47 0.81
N TYR A 264 -5.87 -5.41 1.55
CA TYR A 264 -4.83 -4.41 1.32
C TYR A 264 -4.17 -4.52 -0.06
N GLN A 265 -4.02 -5.73 -0.60
CA GLN A 265 -3.47 -5.92 -1.95
C GLN A 265 -4.34 -5.29 -3.04
N THR A 266 -5.65 -5.18 -2.84
CA THR A 266 -6.55 -4.55 -3.80
C THR A 266 -6.31 -3.04 -3.96
N LYS A 267 -5.59 -2.39 -3.02
CA LYS A 267 -5.20 -0.96 -3.13
C LYS A 267 -4.39 -0.63 -4.38
N ILE A 268 -3.87 -1.64 -5.08
CA ILE A 268 -3.24 -1.40 -6.38
C ILE A 268 -4.21 -0.77 -7.38
N ILE A 269 -5.48 -1.13 -7.34
CA ILE A 269 -6.50 -0.65 -8.29
C ILE A 269 -6.65 0.87 -8.22
N PRO A 270 -7.00 1.48 -7.06
CA PRO A 270 -7.08 2.94 -6.96
C PRO A 270 -5.73 3.61 -7.16
N SER A 271 -4.62 3.00 -6.70
CA SER A 271 -3.29 3.62 -6.83
C SER A 271 -2.90 3.81 -8.29
N VAL A 272 -3.09 2.80 -9.13
CA VAL A 272 -2.78 2.85 -10.57
C VAL A 272 -3.63 3.89 -11.28
N PHE A 273 -4.93 3.85 -11.05
CA PHE A 273 -5.88 4.80 -11.62
C PHE A 273 -5.51 6.26 -11.24
N LEU A 274 -5.22 6.48 -9.96
CA LEU A 274 -4.91 7.81 -9.44
C LEU A 274 -3.53 8.31 -9.88
N MET A 275 -2.55 7.44 -10.03
CA MET A 275 -1.24 7.83 -10.62
C MET A 275 -1.39 8.38 -12.04
N ALA A 276 -2.33 7.84 -12.83
CA ALA A 276 -2.58 8.34 -14.18
C ALA A 276 -3.36 9.67 -14.20
N ILE A 277 -4.28 9.86 -13.25
CA ILE A 277 -5.17 11.04 -13.20
C ILE A 277 -4.57 12.20 -12.41
N PHE A 278 -3.67 11.94 -11.46
CA PHE A 278 -3.06 12.97 -10.61
C PHE A 278 -2.45 14.15 -11.38
N PRO A 279 -1.60 13.95 -12.41
CA PRO A 279 -1.04 15.06 -13.19
C PRO A 279 -2.13 15.89 -13.91
N ILE A 280 -3.21 15.22 -14.33
CA ILE A 280 -4.34 15.87 -15.01
C ILE A 280 -5.11 16.76 -14.02
N MET A 281 -5.37 16.25 -12.80
CA MET A 281 -6.01 17.01 -11.73
C MET A 281 -5.16 18.22 -11.32
N ALA A 282 -3.85 18.05 -11.12
CA ALA A 282 -2.93 19.14 -10.78
C ALA A 282 -2.91 20.23 -11.85
N ARG A 283 -2.93 19.86 -13.14
CA ARG A 283 -3.02 20.81 -14.24
C ARG A 283 -4.36 21.53 -14.29
N TYR A 284 -5.48 20.82 -14.07
CA TYR A 284 -6.81 21.43 -14.05
C TYR A 284 -7.03 22.34 -12.85
N PHE A 285 -6.36 22.10 -11.74
CA PHE A 285 -6.38 22.99 -10.58
C PHE A 285 -5.93 24.42 -10.93
N VAL A 286 -4.92 24.55 -11.79
CA VAL A 286 -4.42 25.85 -12.25
C VAL A 286 -5.27 26.42 -13.40
N ASN A 287 -5.75 25.57 -14.32
CA ASN A 287 -6.26 26.00 -15.61
C ASN A 287 -7.79 26.04 -15.70
N SER A 288 -8.53 25.19 -14.97
CA SER A 288 -9.99 25.10 -15.09
C SER A 288 -10.64 24.38 -13.93
N SER A 289 -11.33 25.13 -13.10
CA SER A 289 -12.13 24.61 -11.98
C SER A 289 -13.24 23.63 -12.44
N GLU A 290 -13.83 23.85 -13.63
CA GLU A 290 -14.90 22.99 -14.16
C GLU A 290 -14.36 21.60 -14.54
N TYR A 291 -13.24 21.54 -15.26
CA TYR A 291 -12.63 20.26 -15.62
C TYR A 291 -12.09 19.51 -14.40
N LEU A 292 -11.59 20.24 -13.40
CA LEU A 292 -11.17 19.64 -12.14
C LEU A 292 -12.35 19.01 -11.40
N LYS A 293 -13.51 19.70 -11.35
CA LYS A 293 -14.73 19.17 -10.77
C LYS A 293 -15.21 17.92 -11.49
N LYS A 294 -15.21 17.92 -12.81
CA LYS A 294 -15.55 16.73 -13.62
C LYS A 294 -14.60 15.56 -13.36
N ALA A 295 -13.28 15.82 -13.26
CA ALA A 295 -12.30 14.80 -12.94
C ALA A 295 -12.51 14.22 -11.53
N TYR A 296 -12.85 15.07 -10.55
CA TYR A 296 -13.22 14.64 -9.20
C TYR A 296 -14.46 13.74 -9.21
N GLU A 297 -15.55 14.17 -9.81
CA GLU A 297 -16.83 13.44 -9.85
C GLU A 297 -16.68 12.08 -10.57
N LYS A 298 -15.97 12.05 -11.71
CA LYS A 298 -15.73 10.83 -12.47
C LYS A 298 -14.82 9.85 -11.72
N SER A 299 -13.78 10.35 -11.04
CA SER A 299 -12.90 9.52 -10.23
C SER A 299 -13.62 8.92 -9.02
N PHE A 300 -14.43 9.72 -8.34
CA PHE A 300 -15.28 9.26 -7.24
C PHE A 300 -16.23 8.15 -7.72
N LYS A 301 -16.96 8.42 -8.81
CA LYS A 301 -17.89 7.48 -9.45
C LYS A 301 -17.20 6.15 -9.80
N PHE A 302 -16.06 6.19 -10.44
CA PHE A 302 -15.32 5.01 -10.87
C PHE A 302 -14.84 4.17 -9.68
N LEU A 303 -14.17 4.80 -8.71
CA LEU A 303 -13.58 4.08 -7.58
C LEU A 303 -14.62 3.54 -6.60
N PHE A 304 -15.69 4.31 -6.33
CA PHE A 304 -16.80 3.86 -5.51
C PHE A 304 -17.57 2.73 -6.20
N GLY A 305 -17.82 2.88 -7.51
CA GLY A 305 -18.48 1.88 -8.33
C GLY A 305 -17.69 0.57 -8.49
N LEU A 306 -16.36 0.58 -8.30
CA LEU A 306 -15.56 -0.65 -8.24
C LEU A 306 -15.47 -1.22 -6.81
N GLY A 307 -15.30 -0.37 -5.82
CA GLY A 307 -15.08 -0.81 -4.44
C GLY A 307 -16.29 -1.54 -3.86
N LEU A 308 -17.51 -1.01 -4.10
CA LEU A 308 -18.72 -1.53 -3.50
C LEU A 308 -19.08 -2.97 -3.93
N PRO A 309 -19.10 -3.33 -5.22
CA PRO A 309 -19.39 -4.72 -5.63
C PRO A 309 -18.34 -5.70 -5.15
N ILE A 310 -17.06 -5.30 -5.08
CA ILE A 310 -16.00 -6.16 -4.54
C ILE A 310 -16.26 -6.42 -3.06
N SER A 311 -16.71 -5.41 -2.30
CA SER A 311 -17.04 -5.58 -0.88
C SER A 311 -18.26 -6.48 -0.69
N VAL A 312 -19.34 -6.29 -1.43
CA VAL A 312 -20.55 -7.12 -1.35
C VAL A 312 -20.25 -8.56 -1.76
N GLY A 313 -19.63 -8.75 -2.92
CA GLY A 313 -19.27 -10.07 -3.42
C GLY A 313 -18.28 -10.80 -2.51
N GLY A 314 -17.26 -10.08 -2.02
CA GLY A 314 -16.29 -10.60 -1.08
C GLY A 314 -16.90 -11.04 0.25
N ALA A 315 -17.84 -10.27 0.80
CA ALA A 315 -18.54 -10.64 2.04
C ALA A 315 -19.37 -11.92 1.88
N ILE A 316 -20.07 -12.07 0.75
CA ILE A 316 -20.90 -13.24 0.46
C ILE A 316 -20.04 -14.49 0.22
N LEU A 317 -18.96 -14.34 -0.57
CA LEU A 317 -18.08 -15.43 -0.95
C LEU A 317 -16.92 -15.65 0.05
N ALA A 318 -16.91 -14.95 1.18
CA ALA A 318 -15.82 -14.93 2.17
C ALA A 318 -15.34 -16.33 2.57
N LYS A 319 -16.27 -17.25 2.89
CA LYS A 319 -15.93 -18.63 3.28
C LYS A 319 -15.13 -19.34 2.19
N ARG A 320 -15.60 -19.27 0.96
CA ARG A 320 -14.96 -19.93 -0.18
C ARG A 320 -13.61 -19.31 -0.51
N ILE A 321 -13.51 -17.97 -0.49
CA ILE A 321 -12.26 -17.26 -0.76
C ILE A 321 -11.20 -17.63 0.28
N ILE A 322 -11.53 -17.53 1.57
CA ILE A 322 -10.58 -17.82 2.65
C ILE A 322 -10.15 -19.28 2.64
N LEU A 323 -11.08 -20.22 2.58
CA LEU A 323 -10.74 -21.64 2.59
C LEU A 323 -9.99 -22.08 1.33
N LEU A 324 -10.33 -21.53 0.16
CA LEU A 324 -9.60 -21.79 -1.08
C LEU A 324 -8.16 -21.28 -1.00
N LEU A 325 -7.94 -20.10 -0.45
CA LEU A 325 -6.61 -19.46 -0.43
C LEU A 325 -5.74 -19.95 0.73
N TYR A 326 -6.29 -20.08 1.94
CA TYR A 326 -5.51 -20.34 3.15
C TYR A 326 -5.74 -21.73 3.78
N GLY A 327 -6.86 -22.37 3.51
CA GLY A 327 -7.18 -23.69 4.08
C GLY A 327 -7.98 -23.61 5.38
N GLN A 328 -8.16 -24.76 6.05
CA GLN A 328 -9.06 -24.94 7.21
C GLN A 328 -8.53 -24.24 8.49
N ASP A 329 -7.24 -24.11 8.67
CA ASP A 329 -6.63 -23.43 9.83
C ASP A 329 -7.08 -21.97 9.96
N TYR A 330 -7.58 -21.39 8.85
CA TYR A 330 -8.01 -19.99 8.77
C TYR A 330 -9.54 -19.81 8.81
N VAL A 331 -10.30 -20.78 9.32
CA VAL A 331 -11.78 -20.67 9.43
C VAL A 331 -12.17 -19.39 10.18
N ASN A 332 -11.47 -19.01 11.24
CA ASN A 332 -11.73 -17.79 11.99
C ASN A 332 -11.49 -16.52 11.17
N SER A 333 -10.61 -16.56 10.16
CA SER A 333 -10.40 -15.44 9.24
C SER A 333 -11.64 -15.11 8.39
N ILE A 334 -12.59 -16.03 8.25
CA ILE A 334 -13.83 -15.79 7.50
C ILE A 334 -14.62 -14.64 8.09
N VAL A 335 -14.73 -14.59 9.43
CA VAL A 335 -15.47 -13.51 10.12
C VAL A 335 -14.71 -12.19 10.00
N ALA A 336 -13.38 -12.21 10.21
CA ALA A 336 -12.55 -11.03 10.00
C ALA A 336 -12.69 -10.48 8.57
N PHE A 337 -12.62 -11.36 7.56
CA PHE A 337 -12.74 -10.97 6.15
C PHE A 337 -14.11 -10.37 5.82
N LYS A 338 -15.21 -10.99 6.32
CA LYS A 338 -16.57 -10.46 6.14
C LYS A 338 -16.74 -9.03 6.64
N ILE A 339 -16.06 -8.68 7.73
CA ILE A 339 -16.12 -7.33 8.30
C ILE A 339 -15.15 -6.40 7.57
N LEU A 340 -13.88 -6.78 7.48
CA LEU A 340 -12.83 -5.95 6.90
C LEU A 340 -13.06 -5.61 5.43
N ILE A 341 -13.74 -6.48 4.67
CA ILE A 341 -13.98 -6.24 3.24
C ILE A 341 -14.80 -4.95 3.00
N TRP A 342 -15.60 -4.51 3.97
CA TRP A 342 -16.31 -3.23 3.90
C TRP A 342 -15.38 -2.01 4.02
N ALA A 343 -14.22 -2.16 4.66
CA ALA A 343 -13.19 -1.11 4.67
C ALA A 343 -12.65 -0.83 3.26
N LEU A 344 -12.74 -1.79 2.32
CA LEU A 344 -12.19 -1.66 0.97
C LEU A 344 -12.76 -0.45 0.21
N VAL A 345 -14.08 -0.22 0.29
CA VAL A 345 -14.71 0.95 -0.35
C VAL A 345 -14.06 2.24 0.16
N PHE A 346 -13.90 2.34 1.49
CA PHE A 346 -13.32 3.51 2.12
C PHE A 346 -11.82 3.62 1.85
N PHE A 347 -11.07 2.51 1.79
CA PHE A 347 -9.68 2.50 1.33
C PHE A 347 -9.52 3.11 -0.07
N TYR A 348 -10.42 2.77 -1.00
CA TYR A 348 -10.38 3.33 -2.34
C TYR A 348 -10.66 4.83 -2.32
N MET A 349 -11.68 5.24 -1.55
CA MET A 349 -12.06 6.63 -1.41
C MET A 349 -11.01 7.47 -0.68
N ASN A 350 -10.43 6.95 0.40
CA ASN A 350 -9.40 7.64 1.18
C ASN A 350 -8.10 7.79 0.38
N THR A 351 -7.75 6.78 -0.43
CA THR A 351 -6.66 6.91 -1.40
C THR A 351 -6.95 8.01 -2.41
N PHE A 352 -8.17 8.08 -2.95
CA PHE A 352 -8.61 9.13 -3.86
C PHE A 352 -8.51 10.52 -3.23
N PHE A 353 -9.04 10.71 -2.02
CA PHE A 353 -8.96 11.99 -1.33
C PHE A 353 -7.52 12.41 -1.04
N GLY A 354 -6.64 11.47 -0.72
CA GLY A 354 -5.21 11.71 -0.56
C GLY A 354 -4.58 12.33 -1.80
N TYR A 355 -4.78 11.71 -2.96
CA TYR A 355 -4.28 12.20 -4.24
C TYR A 355 -4.97 13.51 -4.67
N PHE A 356 -6.29 13.61 -4.49
CA PHE A 356 -7.05 14.82 -4.84
C PHE A 356 -6.58 16.02 -4.03
N LEU A 357 -6.52 15.91 -2.71
CA LEU A 357 -6.04 16.99 -1.84
C LEU A 357 -4.57 17.35 -2.10
N ALA A 358 -3.73 16.36 -2.42
CA ALA A 358 -2.35 16.62 -2.82
C ALA A 358 -2.26 17.39 -4.15
N SER A 359 -3.17 17.13 -5.11
CA SER A 359 -3.22 17.89 -6.38
C SER A 359 -3.64 19.37 -6.21
N LEU A 360 -4.15 19.71 -5.04
CA LEU A 360 -4.56 21.08 -4.63
C LEU A 360 -3.59 21.72 -3.63
N ASP A 361 -2.38 21.15 -3.43
CA ASP A 361 -1.42 21.56 -2.41
C ASP A 361 -1.95 21.47 -0.95
N LYS A 362 -2.98 20.64 -0.73
CA LYS A 362 -3.67 20.46 0.57
C LYS A 362 -3.33 19.11 1.25
N GLN A 363 -2.17 18.54 0.96
CA GLN A 363 -1.74 17.25 1.53
C GLN A 363 -1.69 17.23 3.07
N VAL A 364 -1.41 18.36 3.70
CA VAL A 364 -1.39 18.50 5.16
C VAL A 364 -2.78 18.22 5.77
N ILE A 365 -3.85 18.61 5.06
CA ILE A 365 -5.23 18.36 5.50
C ILE A 365 -5.54 16.87 5.44
N SER A 366 -5.15 16.19 4.36
CA SER A 366 -5.28 14.73 4.25
C SER A 366 -4.53 14.01 5.38
N THR A 367 -3.31 14.46 5.71
CA THR A 367 -2.53 13.91 6.82
C THR A 367 -3.21 14.13 8.18
N LYS A 368 -3.86 15.27 8.41
CA LYS A 368 -4.66 15.50 9.62
C LYS A 368 -5.84 14.53 9.73
N PHE A 369 -6.56 14.28 8.64
CA PHE A 369 -7.66 13.32 8.65
C PHE A 369 -7.17 11.89 8.90
N LEU A 370 -6.04 11.52 8.31
CA LEU A 370 -5.39 10.26 8.58
C LEU A 370 -4.99 10.12 10.06
N ALA A 371 -4.45 11.18 10.68
CA ALA A 371 -4.09 11.19 12.08
C ALA A 371 -5.31 11.02 13.00
N ILE A 372 -6.42 11.69 12.68
CA ILE A 372 -7.69 11.51 13.40
C ILE A 372 -8.18 10.06 13.27
N GLY A 373 -8.16 9.51 12.04
CA GLY A 373 -8.51 8.10 11.79
C GLY A 373 -7.64 7.14 12.60
N ALA A 374 -6.32 7.37 12.64
CA ALA A 374 -5.39 6.57 13.45
C ALA A 374 -5.69 6.67 14.96
N GLY A 375 -6.00 7.86 15.46
CA GLY A 375 -6.42 8.05 16.86
C GLY A 375 -7.70 7.30 17.18
N VAL A 376 -8.72 7.40 16.32
CA VAL A 376 -9.99 6.65 16.46
C VAL A 376 -9.73 5.14 16.44
N ASN A 377 -8.88 4.68 15.52
CA ASN A 377 -8.52 3.25 15.42
C ASN A 377 -7.88 2.74 16.73
N ILE A 378 -6.89 3.45 17.28
CA ILE A 378 -6.25 3.08 18.54
C ILE A 378 -7.26 3.02 19.70
N VAL A 379 -8.10 4.05 19.84
CA VAL A 379 -9.11 4.09 20.91
C VAL A 379 -10.11 2.94 20.77
N LEU A 380 -10.62 2.69 19.58
CA LEU A 380 -11.55 1.60 19.34
C LEU A 380 -10.88 0.23 19.56
N ASN A 381 -9.64 0.05 19.19
CA ASN A 381 -8.89 -1.16 19.46
C ASN A 381 -8.73 -1.44 20.96
N LEU A 382 -8.41 -0.40 21.74
CA LEU A 382 -8.32 -0.52 23.21
C LEU A 382 -9.64 -0.96 23.85
N ILE A 383 -10.78 -0.52 23.29
CA ILE A 383 -12.11 -0.84 23.79
C ILE A 383 -12.59 -2.22 23.29
N LEU A 384 -12.42 -2.49 21.98
CA LEU A 384 -13.07 -3.63 21.33
C LEU A 384 -12.21 -4.91 21.33
N ILE A 385 -10.89 -4.82 21.26
CA ILE A 385 -10.03 -6.02 21.25
C ILE A 385 -10.19 -6.85 22.54
N PRO A 386 -10.25 -6.27 23.76
CA PRO A 386 -10.41 -7.06 24.99
C PRO A 386 -11.63 -7.99 24.98
N SER A 387 -12.76 -7.51 24.46
CA SER A 387 -14.03 -8.25 24.45
C SER A 387 -14.27 -9.04 23.16
N MET A 388 -13.87 -8.51 22.00
CA MET A 388 -14.21 -9.05 20.68
C MET A 388 -13.00 -9.58 19.89
N SER A 389 -11.78 -9.49 20.42
CA SER A 389 -10.57 -10.01 19.79
C SER A 389 -10.37 -9.43 18.35
N TYR A 390 -10.03 -10.27 17.37
CA TYR A 390 -9.82 -9.86 15.96
C TYR A 390 -11.10 -9.29 15.30
N VAL A 391 -12.27 -9.66 15.78
CA VAL A 391 -13.53 -9.06 15.31
C VAL A 391 -13.59 -7.59 15.72
N GLY A 392 -13.19 -7.28 16.96
CA GLY A 392 -13.09 -5.90 17.45
C GLY A 392 -12.12 -5.06 16.64
N ALA A 393 -10.91 -5.59 16.34
CA ALA A 393 -9.94 -4.90 15.48
C ALA A 393 -10.48 -4.70 14.06
N SER A 394 -11.20 -5.67 13.51
CA SER A 394 -11.82 -5.54 12.18
C SER A 394 -12.86 -4.42 12.13
N ILE A 395 -13.70 -4.32 13.18
CA ILE A 395 -14.69 -3.24 13.33
C ILE A 395 -13.98 -1.88 13.48
N ALA A 396 -12.95 -1.82 14.34
CA ALA A 396 -12.16 -0.60 14.55
C ALA A 396 -11.57 -0.06 13.24
N THR A 397 -10.98 -0.95 12.41
CA THR A 397 -10.45 -0.59 11.09
C THR A 397 -11.54 -0.02 10.19
N VAL A 398 -12.71 -0.68 10.08
CA VAL A 398 -13.82 -0.19 9.22
C VAL A 398 -14.30 1.18 9.68
N ILE A 399 -14.54 1.36 10.99
CA ILE A 399 -15.02 2.64 11.53
C ILE A 399 -14.00 3.76 11.29
N SER A 400 -12.72 3.48 11.50
CA SER A 400 -11.65 4.47 11.30
C SER A 400 -11.51 4.92 9.85
N GLU A 401 -11.68 4.01 8.90
CA GLU A 401 -11.71 4.33 7.48
C GLU A 401 -12.96 5.14 7.10
N ILE A 402 -14.12 4.84 7.71
CA ILE A 402 -15.35 5.64 7.56
C ILE A 402 -15.15 7.06 8.10
N VAL A 403 -14.50 7.20 9.25
CA VAL A 403 -14.22 8.52 9.85
C VAL A 403 -13.32 9.34 8.94
N PHE A 404 -12.22 8.77 8.43
CA PHE A 404 -11.37 9.45 7.46
C PHE A 404 -12.17 9.90 6.22
N PHE A 405 -12.91 8.98 5.61
CA PHE A 405 -13.76 9.25 4.45
C PHE A 405 -14.76 10.39 4.72
N GLY A 406 -15.47 10.32 5.85
CA GLY A 406 -16.46 11.32 6.24
C GLY A 406 -15.86 12.71 6.41
N LEU A 407 -14.69 12.82 7.07
CA LEU A 407 -13.96 14.07 7.23
C LEU A 407 -13.49 14.64 5.89
N ALA A 408 -12.94 13.79 5.02
CA ALA A 408 -12.45 14.22 3.71
C ALA A 408 -13.61 14.66 2.79
N LEU A 409 -14.69 13.89 2.74
CA LEU A 409 -15.88 14.23 1.98
C LEU A 409 -16.53 15.53 2.47
N ALA A 410 -16.69 15.68 3.79
CA ALA A 410 -17.26 16.89 4.38
C ALA A 410 -16.39 18.12 4.08
N TYR A 411 -15.07 17.99 4.20
CA TYR A 411 -14.16 19.08 3.87
C TYR A 411 -14.27 19.49 2.39
N VAL A 412 -14.18 18.54 1.47
CA VAL A 412 -14.26 18.84 0.03
C VAL A 412 -15.61 19.44 -0.33
N SER A 413 -16.70 18.87 0.18
CA SER A 413 -18.07 19.35 -0.12
C SER A 413 -18.36 20.75 0.41
N ARG A 414 -17.72 21.15 1.54
CA ARG A 414 -17.93 22.49 2.14
C ARG A 414 -16.99 23.55 1.58
N THR A 415 -15.75 23.18 1.22
CA THR A 415 -14.70 24.17 0.92
C THR A 415 -14.26 24.21 -0.54
N ILE A 416 -14.52 23.17 -1.33
CA ILE A 416 -14.02 23.07 -2.70
C ILE A 416 -15.18 23.00 -3.70
N TYR A 417 -16.01 21.95 -3.61
CA TYR A 417 -17.14 21.75 -4.51
C TYR A 417 -18.36 21.23 -3.76
N LYS A 418 -19.54 21.85 -4.00
CA LYS A 418 -20.81 21.25 -3.58
C LYS A 418 -21.03 19.97 -4.38
N PHE A 419 -20.80 18.82 -3.74
CA PHE A 419 -20.97 17.50 -4.33
C PHE A 419 -21.80 16.61 -3.42
N SER A 420 -22.86 16.06 -3.98
CA SER A 420 -23.70 15.07 -3.29
C SER A 420 -23.58 13.72 -4.02
N PRO A 421 -22.84 12.75 -3.47
CA PRO A 421 -22.68 11.45 -4.09
C PRO A 421 -23.89 10.52 -3.91
N ILE A 422 -24.98 10.96 -3.26
CA ILE A 422 -26.09 10.12 -2.82
C ILE A 422 -26.67 9.28 -3.97
N VAL A 423 -26.95 9.91 -5.12
CA VAL A 423 -27.53 9.22 -6.29
C VAL A 423 -26.56 8.16 -6.82
N LEU A 424 -25.26 8.46 -6.87
CA LEU A 424 -24.24 7.52 -7.30
C LEU A 424 -24.13 6.33 -6.35
N ILE A 425 -24.17 6.62 -5.04
CA ILE A 425 -24.14 5.59 -3.98
C ILE A 425 -25.36 4.68 -4.11
N ILE A 426 -26.58 5.23 -4.20
CA ILE A 426 -27.82 4.45 -4.30
C ILE A 426 -27.81 3.55 -5.54
N LYS A 427 -27.45 4.09 -6.71
CA LYS A 427 -27.38 3.30 -7.94
C LYS A 427 -26.35 2.16 -7.84
N SER A 428 -25.15 2.45 -7.33
CA SER A 428 -24.12 1.42 -7.14
C SER A 428 -24.55 0.36 -6.12
N LEU A 429 -25.23 0.79 -5.05
CA LEU A 429 -25.74 -0.11 -4.01
C LEU A 429 -26.82 -1.03 -4.57
N PHE A 430 -27.76 -0.50 -5.33
CA PHE A 430 -28.80 -1.29 -6.00
C PHE A 430 -28.22 -2.34 -6.93
N ALA A 431 -27.28 -1.96 -7.80
CA ALA A 431 -26.59 -2.90 -8.67
C ALA A 431 -25.79 -3.95 -7.90
N SER A 432 -25.12 -3.55 -6.82
CA SER A 432 -24.38 -4.46 -5.95
C SER A 432 -25.28 -5.44 -5.20
N LEU A 433 -26.50 -5.03 -4.82
CA LEU A 433 -27.49 -5.91 -4.21
C LEU A 433 -27.97 -6.98 -5.18
N ILE A 434 -28.28 -6.64 -6.44
CA ILE A 434 -28.67 -7.60 -7.47
C ILE A 434 -27.54 -8.62 -7.70
N MET A 435 -26.30 -8.13 -7.88
CA MET A 435 -25.12 -8.99 -7.99
C MET A 435 -24.94 -9.87 -6.74
N GLY A 436 -25.16 -9.28 -5.56
CA GLY A 436 -25.04 -9.99 -4.29
C GLY A 436 -26.07 -11.12 -4.14
N LEU A 437 -27.32 -10.88 -4.50
CA LEU A 437 -28.36 -11.92 -4.53
C LEU A 437 -27.99 -13.05 -5.49
N PHE A 438 -27.50 -12.73 -6.69
CA PHE A 438 -26.98 -13.72 -7.63
C PHE A 438 -25.83 -14.52 -7.00
N ALA A 439 -24.81 -13.84 -6.44
CA ALA A 439 -23.68 -14.52 -5.81
C ALA A 439 -24.08 -15.38 -4.61
N TYR A 440 -25.07 -14.96 -3.82
CA TYR A 440 -25.60 -15.73 -2.70
C TYR A 440 -26.33 -17.00 -3.16
N TYR A 441 -27.14 -16.89 -4.21
CA TYR A 441 -27.90 -18.04 -4.74
C TYR A 441 -26.99 -19.09 -5.37
N PHE A 442 -25.96 -18.62 -6.10
CA PHE A 442 -25.01 -19.50 -6.78
C PHE A 442 -23.70 -19.71 -6.01
N LYS A 443 -23.66 -19.42 -4.70
CA LYS A 443 -22.44 -19.49 -3.89
C LYS A 443 -21.75 -20.86 -3.89
N GLU A 444 -22.45 -21.95 -4.17
CA GLU A 444 -21.89 -23.31 -4.23
C GLU A 444 -21.39 -23.71 -5.65
N ALA A 445 -21.72 -22.93 -6.68
CA ALA A 445 -21.25 -23.15 -8.06
C ALA A 445 -19.76 -22.81 -8.20
N ASN A 446 -19.19 -22.98 -9.38
CA ASN A 446 -17.77 -22.65 -9.62
C ASN A 446 -17.47 -21.20 -9.26
N LEU A 447 -16.51 -20.97 -8.34
CA LEU A 447 -16.20 -19.65 -7.78
C LEU A 447 -15.83 -18.62 -8.85
N ILE A 448 -15.00 -19.02 -9.83
CA ILE A 448 -14.53 -18.13 -10.90
C ILE A 448 -15.73 -17.73 -11.78
N LEU A 449 -16.62 -18.67 -12.08
CA LEU A 449 -17.81 -18.42 -12.89
C LEU A 449 -18.77 -17.46 -12.15
N VAL A 450 -19.00 -17.67 -10.86
CA VAL A 450 -19.86 -16.79 -10.03
C VAL A 450 -19.30 -15.36 -9.97
N ILE A 451 -17.99 -15.20 -9.79
CA ILE A 451 -17.35 -13.88 -9.80
C ILE A 451 -17.50 -13.22 -11.18
N PHE A 452 -17.22 -13.95 -12.26
CA PHE A 452 -17.29 -13.41 -13.61
C PHE A 452 -18.73 -13.01 -13.99
N LEU A 453 -19.69 -13.90 -13.82
CA LEU A 453 -21.10 -13.62 -14.16
C LEU A 453 -21.69 -12.56 -13.24
N GLY A 454 -21.31 -12.55 -11.96
CA GLY A 454 -21.69 -11.50 -11.01
C GLY A 454 -21.18 -10.13 -11.46
N ALA A 455 -19.93 -10.04 -11.88
CA ALA A 455 -19.35 -8.80 -12.41
C ALA A 455 -20.10 -8.36 -13.69
N CYS A 456 -20.39 -9.28 -14.64
CA CYS A 456 -21.18 -8.96 -15.83
C CYS A 456 -22.56 -8.43 -15.47
N LEU A 457 -23.26 -9.08 -14.53
CA LEU A 457 -24.57 -8.66 -14.06
C LEU A 457 -24.53 -7.28 -13.39
N TYR A 458 -23.51 -7.01 -12.58
CA TYR A 458 -23.30 -5.70 -11.95
C TYR A 458 -23.16 -4.58 -12.99
N PHE A 459 -22.23 -4.73 -13.94
CA PHE A 459 -22.01 -3.72 -14.98
C PHE A 459 -23.21 -3.55 -15.92
N LEU A 460 -23.90 -4.63 -16.25
CA LEU A 460 -25.14 -4.57 -17.00
C LEU A 460 -26.21 -3.76 -16.25
N THR A 461 -26.40 -4.04 -14.96
CA THR A 461 -27.35 -3.30 -14.12
C THR A 461 -26.99 -1.83 -14.06
N LEU A 462 -25.72 -1.47 -13.84
CA LEU A 462 -25.25 -0.08 -13.87
C LEU A 462 -25.53 0.61 -15.20
N TYR A 463 -25.39 -0.10 -16.30
CA TYR A 463 -25.67 0.43 -17.63
C TYR A 463 -27.17 0.72 -17.78
N LEU A 464 -28.05 -0.21 -17.36
CA LEU A 464 -29.52 -0.08 -17.48
C LEU A 464 -30.10 1.02 -16.60
N ILE A 465 -29.60 1.21 -15.36
CA ILE A 465 -30.09 2.25 -14.45
C ILE A 465 -29.48 3.64 -14.73
N GLY A 466 -28.71 3.77 -15.83
CA GLY A 466 -28.12 5.05 -16.22
C GLY A 466 -27.10 5.58 -15.22
N TYR A 467 -26.27 4.67 -14.67
CA TYR A 467 -25.09 5.07 -13.88
C TYR A 467 -24.01 5.69 -14.76
N LEU A 468 -23.81 5.13 -15.97
CA LEU A 468 -22.90 5.66 -16.98
C LEU A 468 -23.60 6.76 -17.78
N ASP A 469 -23.07 7.96 -17.75
CA ASP A 469 -23.55 9.09 -18.53
C ASP A 469 -23.15 8.98 -20.02
N LYS A 470 -23.62 9.91 -20.84
CA LYS A 470 -23.33 9.91 -22.29
C LYS A 470 -21.83 10.03 -22.59
N GLU A 471 -21.11 10.81 -21.78
CA GLU A 471 -19.66 10.98 -21.94
C GLU A 471 -18.90 9.69 -21.57
N ASP A 472 -19.28 9.01 -20.47
CA ASP A 472 -18.69 7.71 -20.09
C ASP A 472 -18.88 6.67 -21.18
N LYS A 473 -20.08 6.60 -21.76
CA LYS A 473 -20.38 5.69 -22.88
C LYS A 473 -19.56 5.98 -24.13
N LEU A 474 -19.33 7.27 -24.43
CA LEU A 474 -18.47 7.69 -25.53
C LEU A 474 -17.00 7.33 -25.29
N MET A 475 -16.51 7.52 -24.07
CA MET A 475 -15.14 7.11 -23.68
C MET A 475 -14.96 5.61 -23.81
N LEU A 476 -15.88 4.81 -23.30
CA LEU A 476 -15.85 3.35 -23.44
C LEU A 476 -15.84 2.92 -24.91
N LYS A 477 -16.68 3.55 -25.77
CA LYS A 477 -16.68 3.26 -27.21
C LYS A 477 -15.34 3.56 -27.89
N ARG A 478 -14.67 4.66 -27.50
CA ARG A 478 -13.33 5.00 -28.03
C ARG A 478 -12.26 4.01 -27.59
N VAL A 479 -12.30 3.56 -26.34
CA VAL A 479 -11.35 2.54 -25.84
C VAL A 479 -11.52 1.20 -26.57
N VAL A 480 -12.76 0.77 -26.84
CA VAL A 480 -13.04 -0.50 -27.51
C VAL A 480 -12.74 -0.44 -29.02
N ARG A 481 -12.93 0.71 -29.66
CA ARG A 481 -12.72 0.86 -31.12
C ARG A 481 -11.29 1.21 -31.51
N GLY A 482 -10.41 1.51 -30.51
CA GLY A 482 -9.08 2.06 -30.77
C GLY A 482 -9.13 3.52 -31.25
N PRO A 483 -7.96 4.20 -31.34
CA PRO A 483 -7.88 5.54 -31.87
C PRO A 483 -8.24 5.59 -33.35
#